data_8b63fa6d3bc82bf76743b6c5b3c53a95
#
_entry.id   8b63fa6d3bc82bf76743b6c5b3c53a95
#
_cell.length_a   1.000
_cell.length_b   1.000
_cell.length_c   1.000
_cell.angle_alpha   90.00
_cell.angle_beta   90.00
_cell.angle_gamma   90.00
#
_symmetry.space_group_name_H-M   'P 1'
#
loop_
_entity.id
_entity.type
_entity.pdbx_description
1 polymer ?
#
loop_
_entity_poly.entity_id
_entity_poly.type
_entity_poly.pdbx_seq_one_letter_code
_entity_poly.pdbx_strand_id
1 'polypeptide(L)'
;IDLGEGEGGASEFLHLEYADKATLYVPVSQLHLISRYTGVSSEEAPLHRLGSGQWDKAKRKAAEQVRDAAAELLNLYARRAAREGFAFRFSPHDYEAFAASFGFEETPDQQAAIHAVIQDMVSPQPMDRLVCGDVGFGKTEVALRAAFIAVTGGKQVAILAPTTLLAEQHYQNISDRFGKWPVKVAEISRFRSSKEVKATLEGLADGTVDIVVGTHALISDKVKFK
;
A
#
# COMPACT_ATOMS: atom_id res chain seq x y z
N ILE A 1 -16.45 -3.83 38.79
CA ILE A 1 -17.15 -4.40 39.96
C ILE A 1 -16.14 -4.35 41.09
N ASP A 2 -16.57 -3.73 42.19
CA ASP A 2 -15.83 -3.70 43.46
C ASP A 2 -16.03 -5.06 44.16
N LEU A 3 -14.97 -5.82 44.33
CA LEU A 3 -15.01 -7.16 44.93
C LEU A 3 -14.69 -7.15 46.43
N GLY A 4 -14.78 -5.97 47.09
CA GLY A 4 -14.57 -5.81 48.55
C GLY A 4 -13.14 -5.46 48.92
N GLU A 5 -12.97 -4.90 50.12
CA GLU A 5 -11.71 -4.50 50.71
C GLU A 5 -10.88 -5.72 51.15
N GLY A 6 -9.92 -6.14 50.32
CA GLY A 6 -8.76 -6.89 50.80
C GLY A 6 -7.67 -5.91 51.27
N GLU A 7 -6.66 -6.36 52.02
CA GLU A 7 -5.56 -5.55 52.61
C GLU A 7 -4.75 -4.65 51.63
N GLY A 8 -5.34 -4.17 50.54
CA GLY A 8 -4.66 -3.40 49.47
C GLY A 8 -5.48 -2.30 48.77
N GLY A 9 -6.65 -1.93 49.30
CA GLY A 9 -7.52 -0.90 48.71
C GLY A 9 -8.42 -1.44 47.57
N ALA A 10 -9.38 -0.61 47.12
CA ALA A 10 -10.33 -0.96 46.05
C ALA A 10 -9.58 -1.22 44.73
N SER A 11 -9.71 -2.42 44.18
CA SER A 11 -9.15 -2.80 42.91
C SER A 11 -10.24 -2.89 41.84
N GLU A 12 -10.04 -2.23 40.71
CA GLU A 12 -10.95 -2.28 39.57
C GLU A 12 -10.66 -3.50 38.70
N PHE A 13 -11.71 -4.16 38.24
CA PHE A 13 -11.66 -5.33 37.40
C PHE A 13 -12.54 -5.15 36.17
N LEU A 14 -12.09 -5.62 35.03
CA LEU A 14 -12.92 -5.86 33.86
C LEU A 14 -13.64 -7.21 34.00
N HIS A 15 -14.95 -7.18 33.79
CA HIS A 15 -15.78 -8.37 33.71
C HIS A 15 -15.89 -8.84 32.27
N LEU A 16 -15.35 -10.03 31.99
CA LEU A 16 -15.44 -10.67 30.69
C LEU A 16 -16.43 -11.81 30.73
N GLU A 17 -17.38 -11.80 29.81
CA GLU A 17 -18.38 -12.87 29.67
C GLU A 17 -17.94 -13.87 28.59
N TYR A 18 -18.00 -15.14 28.92
CA TYR A 18 -17.73 -16.29 28.05
C TYR A 18 -19.02 -17.05 27.73
N ALA A 19 -18.94 -18.06 26.87
CA ALA A 19 -20.05 -18.96 26.60
C ALA A 19 -20.54 -19.62 27.92
N ASP A 20 -21.82 -20.00 27.92
CA ASP A 20 -22.50 -20.61 29.09
C ASP A 20 -22.55 -19.68 30.32
N LYS A 21 -22.52 -18.35 30.11
CA LYS A 21 -22.50 -17.31 31.16
C LYS A 21 -21.31 -17.43 32.14
N ALA A 22 -20.25 -18.12 31.74
CA ALA A 22 -19.03 -18.14 32.51
C ALA A 22 -18.37 -16.76 32.49
N THR A 23 -17.84 -16.33 33.63
CA THR A 23 -17.25 -15.01 33.80
C THR A 23 -15.80 -15.07 34.23
N LEU A 24 -14.99 -14.14 33.75
CA LEU A 24 -13.60 -13.96 34.15
C LEU A 24 -13.36 -12.49 34.52
N TYR A 25 -12.77 -12.27 35.69
CA TYR A 25 -12.41 -10.92 36.14
C TYR A 25 -10.93 -10.68 35.86
N VAL A 26 -10.61 -9.62 35.14
CA VAL A 26 -9.24 -9.24 34.80
C VAL A 26 -8.91 -7.92 35.49
N PRO A 27 -7.86 -7.87 36.35
CA PRO A 27 -7.43 -6.63 36.97
C PRO A 27 -7.08 -5.55 35.92
N VAL A 28 -7.39 -4.29 36.20
CA VAL A 28 -7.05 -3.17 35.30
C VAL A 28 -5.55 -3.09 35.02
N SER A 29 -4.71 -3.53 35.96
CA SER A 29 -3.26 -3.64 35.75
C SER A 29 -2.84 -4.61 34.65
N GLN A 30 -3.73 -5.52 34.24
CA GLN A 30 -3.51 -6.52 33.19
C GLN A 30 -4.26 -6.20 31.89
N LEU A 31 -4.76 -4.98 31.71
CA LEU A 31 -5.46 -4.55 30.49
C LEU A 31 -4.63 -4.71 29.21
N HIS A 32 -3.33 -4.68 29.32
CA HIS A 32 -2.42 -4.91 28.19
C HIS A 32 -2.52 -6.32 27.58
N LEU A 33 -3.12 -7.29 28.30
CA LEU A 33 -3.36 -8.65 27.83
C LEU A 33 -4.68 -8.76 27.02
N ILE A 34 -5.48 -7.70 27.00
CA ILE A 34 -6.81 -7.70 26.41
C ILE A 34 -6.84 -6.66 25.28
N SER A 35 -7.42 -7.01 24.16
CA SER A 35 -7.69 -6.09 23.06
C SER A 35 -9.16 -6.14 22.67
N ARG A 36 -9.68 -5.02 22.17
CA ARG A 36 -11.04 -4.95 21.68
C ARG A 36 -11.20 -5.85 20.45
N TYR A 37 -12.24 -6.66 20.45
CA TYR A 37 -12.60 -7.45 19.27
C TYR A 37 -13.16 -6.52 18.17
N THR A 38 -12.64 -6.63 16.95
CA THR A 38 -12.97 -5.74 15.83
C THR A 38 -13.59 -6.46 14.62
N GLY A 39 -13.83 -7.78 14.74
CA GLY A 39 -14.29 -8.60 13.59
C GLY A 39 -15.76 -8.43 13.24
N VAL A 40 -16.63 -8.26 14.23
CA VAL A 40 -18.10 -8.11 14.08
C VAL A 40 -18.64 -7.24 15.21
N SER A 41 -19.95 -6.97 15.20
CA SER A 41 -20.61 -6.27 16.32
C SER A 41 -20.46 -7.04 17.64
N SER A 42 -20.51 -6.33 18.76
CA SER A 42 -20.37 -6.94 20.10
C SER A 42 -21.43 -8.01 20.39
N GLU A 43 -22.61 -7.90 19.77
CA GLU A 43 -23.73 -8.85 19.93
C GLU A 43 -23.53 -10.14 19.14
N GLU A 44 -22.76 -10.10 18.05
CA GLU A 44 -22.45 -11.23 17.17
C GLU A 44 -21.08 -11.85 17.43
N ALA A 45 -20.33 -11.32 18.40
CA ALA A 45 -18.99 -11.82 18.71
C ALA A 45 -19.05 -13.30 19.19
N PRO A 46 -18.26 -14.19 18.59
CA PRO A 46 -18.26 -15.59 19.00
C PRO A 46 -17.71 -15.74 20.41
N LEU A 47 -18.54 -16.25 21.34
CA LEU A 47 -18.11 -16.53 22.70
C LEU A 47 -17.51 -17.92 22.80
N HIS A 48 -16.30 -18.00 23.34
CA HIS A 48 -15.64 -19.27 23.63
C HIS A 48 -15.97 -19.80 25.01
N ARG A 49 -15.93 -21.11 25.20
CA ARG A 49 -16.05 -21.74 26.52
C ARG A 49 -14.75 -21.59 27.29
N LEU A 50 -14.84 -21.07 28.51
CA LEU A 50 -13.70 -20.93 29.41
C LEU A 50 -13.12 -22.33 29.73
N GLY A 51 -11.81 -22.48 29.59
CA GLY A 51 -11.11 -23.75 29.86
C GLY A 51 -11.26 -24.85 28.80
N SER A 52 -11.95 -24.61 27.68
CA SER A 52 -12.20 -25.64 26.65
C SER A 52 -11.02 -25.93 25.72
N GLY A 53 -9.93 -25.18 25.79
CA GLY A 53 -8.81 -25.26 24.86
C GLY A 53 -9.13 -24.83 23.42
N GLN A 54 -10.35 -24.40 23.14
CA GLN A 54 -10.77 -23.92 21.81
C GLN A 54 -9.97 -22.69 21.37
N TRP A 55 -9.70 -21.79 22.31
CA TRP A 55 -8.88 -20.60 22.06
C TRP A 55 -7.45 -20.96 21.69
N ASP A 56 -6.81 -21.88 22.41
CA ASP A 56 -5.45 -22.33 22.09
C ASP A 56 -5.37 -23.02 20.73
N LYS A 57 -6.41 -23.77 20.36
CA LYS A 57 -6.51 -24.39 19.04
C LYS A 57 -6.68 -23.34 17.94
N ALA A 58 -7.55 -22.35 18.14
CA ALA A 58 -7.74 -21.24 17.21
C ALA A 58 -6.46 -20.38 17.06
N LYS A 59 -5.81 -20.08 18.17
CA LYS A 59 -4.52 -19.33 18.20
C LYS A 59 -3.41 -20.08 17.47
N ARG A 60 -3.31 -21.41 17.65
CA ARG A 60 -2.32 -22.25 16.97
C ARG A 60 -2.55 -22.27 15.47
N LYS A 61 -3.82 -22.46 15.05
CA LYS A 61 -4.19 -22.42 13.62
C LYS A 61 -3.89 -21.07 12.98
N ALA A 62 -4.20 -19.96 13.67
CA ALA A 62 -3.87 -18.63 13.19
C ALA A 62 -2.36 -18.41 13.08
N ALA A 63 -1.58 -18.89 14.07
CA ALA A 63 -0.12 -18.80 14.04
C ALA A 63 0.50 -19.62 12.89
N GLU A 64 -0.05 -20.78 12.56
CA GLU A 64 0.36 -21.57 11.39
C GLU A 64 0.08 -20.82 10.10
N GLN A 65 -1.12 -20.27 9.92
CA GLN A 65 -1.49 -19.49 8.74
C GLN A 65 -0.61 -18.23 8.56
N VAL A 66 -0.31 -17.53 9.65
CA VAL A 66 0.59 -16.36 9.61
C VAL A 66 2.00 -16.77 9.24
N ARG A 67 2.48 -17.91 9.74
CA ARG A 67 3.81 -18.44 9.39
C ARG A 67 3.91 -18.82 7.92
N ASP A 68 2.88 -19.48 7.38
CA ASP A 68 2.82 -19.86 5.97
C ASP A 68 2.79 -18.62 5.06
N ALA A 69 1.97 -17.61 5.39
CA ALA A 69 1.93 -16.35 4.67
C ALA A 69 3.28 -15.60 4.74
N ALA A 70 3.92 -15.58 5.91
CA ALA A 70 5.24 -14.97 6.07
C ALA A 70 6.31 -15.70 5.25
N ALA A 71 6.28 -17.03 5.20
CA ALA A 71 7.21 -17.81 4.39
C ALA A 71 7.03 -17.57 2.89
N GLU A 72 5.78 -17.43 2.42
CA GLU A 72 5.46 -17.10 1.03
C GLU A 72 5.98 -15.69 0.66
N LEU A 73 5.74 -14.70 1.52
CA LEU A 73 6.24 -13.33 1.34
C LEU A 73 7.77 -13.29 1.32
N LEU A 74 8.44 -13.96 2.25
CA LEU A 74 9.90 -14.03 2.29
C LEU A 74 10.47 -14.66 1.01
N ASN A 75 9.83 -15.70 0.48
CA ASN A 75 10.22 -16.32 -0.79
C ASN A 75 10.06 -15.33 -1.97
N LEU A 76 8.97 -14.56 -1.98
CA LEU A 76 8.75 -13.52 -2.98
C LEU A 76 9.84 -12.44 -2.93
N TYR A 77 10.18 -11.95 -1.74
CA TYR A 77 11.26 -10.98 -1.54
C TYR A 77 12.62 -11.53 -1.95
N ALA A 78 12.93 -12.77 -1.57
CA ALA A 78 14.19 -13.44 -1.95
C ALA A 78 14.31 -13.58 -3.47
N ARG A 79 13.24 -13.99 -4.15
CA ARG A 79 13.21 -14.10 -5.62
C ARG A 79 13.40 -12.74 -6.29
N ARG A 80 12.84 -11.67 -5.73
CA ARG A 80 13.01 -10.30 -6.26
C ARG A 80 14.44 -9.83 -6.05
N ALA A 81 15.00 -10.01 -4.85
CA ALA A 81 16.37 -9.63 -4.54
C ALA A 81 17.43 -10.37 -5.39
N ALA A 82 17.10 -11.60 -5.82
CA ALA A 82 17.98 -12.40 -6.69
C ALA A 82 17.88 -12.00 -8.17
N ARG A 83 16.94 -11.15 -8.57
CA ARG A 83 16.82 -10.68 -9.96
C ARG A 83 17.63 -9.40 -10.16
N GLU A 84 18.23 -9.29 -11.32
CA GLU A 84 18.82 -8.04 -11.78
C GLU A 84 17.68 -7.13 -12.30
N GLY A 85 17.61 -5.91 -11.78
CA GLY A 85 16.68 -4.88 -12.19
C GLY A 85 17.25 -4.02 -13.29
N PHE A 86 16.45 -3.08 -13.79
CA PHE A 86 16.90 -2.10 -14.76
C PHE A 86 17.46 -0.87 -14.05
N ALA A 87 18.76 -0.61 -14.21
CA ALA A 87 19.40 0.59 -13.70
C ALA A 87 19.10 1.77 -14.65
N PHE A 88 18.27 2.69 -14.19
CA PHE A 88 17.87 3.86 -14.97
C PHE A 88 19.02 4.86 -15.12
N ARG A 89 19.07 5.49 -16.29
CA ARG A 89 19.90 6.67 -16.56
C ARG A 89 18.98 7.77 -17.04
N PHE A 90 19.20 8.98 -16.58
CA PHE A 90 18.40 10.15 -16.96
C PHE A 90 19.29 11.37 -17.14
N SER A 91 18.81 12.35 -17.91
CA SER A 91 19.44 13.65 -18.07
C SER A 91 19.21 14.50 -16.81
N PRO A 92 20.25 14.93 -16.08
CA PRO A 92 20.07 15.84 -14.94
C PRO A 92 19.34 17.12 -15.34
N HIS A 93 19.67 17.69 -16.51
CA HIS A 93 19.05 18.92 -17.02
C HIS A 93 17.53 18.76 -17.21
N ASP A 94 17.10 17.67 -17.86
CA ASP A 94 15.68 17.43 -18.09
C ASP A 94 14.95 17.12 -16.78
N TYR A 95 15.60 16.38 -15.89
CA TYR A 95 15.04 16.10 -14.56
C TYR A 95 14.85 17.38 -13.73
N GLU A 96 15.84 18.29 -13.73
CA GLU A 96 15.73 19.59 -13.04
C GLU A 96 14.62 20.44 -13.64
N ALA A 97 14.48 20.46 -14.97
CA ALA A 97 13.40 21.17 -15.66
C ALA A 97 12.01 20.60 -15.28
N PHE A 98 11.88 19.28 -15.19
CA PHE A 98 10.67 18.63 -14.69
C PHE A 98 10.44 18.94 -13.21
N ALA A 99 11.47 18.90 -12.39
CA ALA A 99 11.43 19.24 -10.99
C ALA A 99 10.92 20.66 -10.74
N ALA A 100 11.50 21.63 -11.44
CA ALA A 100 11.15 23.06 -11.33
C ALA A 100 9.68 23.35 -11.68
N SER A 101 9.02 22.48 -12.48
CA SER A 101 7.61 22.64 -12.82
C SER A 101 6.64 22.21 -11.71
N PHE A 102 7.12 21.76 -10.55
CA PHE A 102 6.28 21.39 -9.39
C PHE A 102 5.54 22.60 -8.79
N GLY A 103 6.14 23.80 -8.85
CA GLY A 103 5.50 25.05 -8.42
C GLY A 103 5.40 25.23 -6.89
N PHE A 104 5.91 24.30 -6.11
CA PHE A 104 5.98 24.37 -4.65
C PHE A 104 7.40 24.11 -4.18
N GLU A 105 7.74 24.62 -3.00
CA GLU A 105 9.00 24.31 -2.33
C GLU A 105 8.92 22.91 -1.69
N GLU A 106 9.92 22.08 -1.94
CA GLU A 106 9.98 20.73 -1.38
C GLU A 106 10.37 20.79 0.10
N THR A 107 9.64 20.03 0.93
CA THR A 107 10.05 19.84 2.33
C THR A 107 11.29 18.96 2.44
N PRO A 108 12.07 19.05 3.54
CA PRO A 108 13.24 18.18 3.75
C PRO A 108 12.91 16.69 3.64
N ASP A 109 11.74 16.26 4.14
CA ASP A 109 11.29 14.87 4.08
C ASP A 109 10.95 14.45 2.64
N GLN A 110 10.34 15.32 1.85
CA GLN A 110 10.10 15.08 0.43
C GLN A 110 11.41 14.93 -0.33
N GLN A 111 12.38 15.81 -0.08
CA GLN A 111 13.69 15.74 -0.71
C GLN A 111 14.41 14.43 -0.37
N ALA A 112 14.35 14.01 0.91
CA ALA A 112 14.93 12.75 1.35
C ALA A 112 14.26 11.55 0.68
N ALA A 113 12.93 11.54 0.58
CA ALA A 113 12.16 10.49 -0.09
C ALA A 113 12.47 10.42 -1.59
N ILE A 114 12.50 11.57 -2.28
CA ILE A 114 12.85 11.67 -3.70
C ILE A 114 14.27 11.15 -3.93
N HIS A 115 15.22 11.58 -3.11
CA HIS A 115 16.62 11.13 -3.23
C HIS A 115 16.73 9.61 -3.06
N ALA A 116 16.05 9.03 -2.05
CA ALA A 116 16.06 7.59 -1.82
C ALA A 116 15.47 6.81 -2.99
N VAL A 117 14.38 7.29 -3.59
CA VAL A 117 13.77 6.68 -4.77
C VAL A 117 14.71 6.75 -5.98
N ILE A 118 15.37 7.89 -6.20
CA ILE A 118 16.34 8.03 -7.29
C ILE A 118 17.50 7.06 -7.12
N GLN A 119 18.05 6.93 -5.91
CA GLN A 119 19.14 5.98 -5.61
C GLN A 119 18.73 4.53 -5.91
N ASP A 120 17.50 4.15 -5.55
CA ASP A 120 17.00 2.81 -5.89
C ASP A 120 16.86 2.64 -7.41
N MET A 121 16.34 3.63 -8.12
CA MET A 121 16.10 3.55 -9.57
C MET A 121 17.38 3.48 -10.40
N VAL A 122 18.46 4.09 -9.95
CA VAL A 122 19.78 4.01 -10.64
C VAL A 122 20.56 2.75 -10.25
N SER A 123 20.12 2.04 -9.22
CA SER A 123 20.67 0.75 -8.80
C SER A 123 20.25 -0.37 -9.75
N PRO A 124 21.08 -1.40 -9.95
CA PRO A 124 20.70 -2.60 -10.71
C PRO A 124 19.74 -3.53 -9.95
N GLN A 125 19.31 -3.17 -8.76
CA GLN A 125 18.35 -3.95 -7.97
C GLN A 125 16.91 -3.46 -8.20
N PRO A 126 15.92 -4.37 -8.32
CA PRO A 126 14.53 -3.96 -8.44
C PRO A 126 14.08 -3.19 -7.19
N MET A 127 13.58 -1.97 -7.38
CA MET A 127 13.06 -1.14 -6.30
C MET A 127 11.78 -1.74 -5.71
N ASP A 128 11.72 -1.79 -4.38
CA ASP A 128 10.50 -2.05 -3.61
C ASP A 128 10.49 -1.12 -2.40
N ARG A 129 9.87 0.04 -2.55
CA ARG A 129 9.94 1.13 -1.56
C ARG A 129 8.57 1.59 -1.12
N LEU A 130 8.35 1.59 0.18
CA LEU A 130 7.20 2.20 0.81
C LEU A 130 7.52 3.67 1.14
N VAL A 131 6.72 4.60 0.61
CA VAL A 131 6.78 6.03 0.94
C VAL A 131 5.62 6.37 1.86
N CYS A 132 5.92 6.62 3.13
CA CYS A 132 4.94 7.00 4.14
C CYS A 132 4.84 8.52 4.26
N GLY A 133 3.63 9.00 4.52
CA GLY A 133 3.35 10.42 4.75
C GLY A 133 1.85 10.65 4.90
N ASP A 134 1.45 11.71 5.60
CA ASP A 134 0.05 12.07 5.80
C ASP A 134 -0.63 12.52 4.50
N VAL A 135 -1.94 12.64 4.53
CA VAL A 135 -2.72 13.16 3.40
C VAL A 135 -2.31 14.62 3.12
N GLY A 136 -2.06 14.94 1.84
CA GLY A 136 -1.64 16.28 1.43
C GLY A 136 -0.13 16.55 1.48
N PHE A 137 0.69 15.63 1.99
CA PHE A 137 2.17 15.79 2.10
C PHE A 137 2.93 15.54 0.78
N GLY A 138 2.25 15.58 -0.36
CA GLY A 138 2.91 15.55 -1.67
C GLY A 138 3.55 14.22 -2.06
N LYS A 139 3.10 13.09 -1.50
CA LYS A 139 3.56 11.74 -1.91
C LYS A 139 3.49 11.51 -3.42
N THR A 140 2.50 12.13 -4.07
CA THR A 140 2.32 12.07 -5.52
C THR A 140 3.51 12.66 -6.27
N GLU A 141 4.12 13.75 -5.78
CA GLU A 141 5.31 14.31 -6.43
C GLU A 141 6.48 13.33 -6.42
N VAL A 142 6.69 12.61 -5.34
CA VAL A 142 7.72 11.55 -5.27
C VAL A 142 7.50 10.50 -6.36
N ALA A 143 6.24 10.06 -6.54
CA ALA A 143 5.87 9.10 -7.59
C ALA A 143 6.05 9.68 -9.00
N LEU A 144 5.73 10.96 -9.22
CA LEU A 144 5.89 11.64 -10.51
C LEU A 144 7.37 11.79 -10.90
N ARG A 145 8.26 12.06 -9.93
CA ARG A 145 9.70 12.09 -10.16
C ARG A 145 10.24 10.73 -10.60
N ALA A 146 9.77 9.66 -9.94
CA ALA A 146 10.10 8.30 -10.35
C ALA A 146 9.56 7.96 -11.74
N ALA A 147 8.30 8.32 -12.02
CA ALA A 147 7.69 8.12 -13.33
C ALA A 147 8.45 8.84 -14.44
N PHE A 148 8.89 10.08 -14.20
CA PHE A 148 9.70 10.84 -15.16
C PHE A 148 11.01 10.12 -15.52
N ILE A 149 11.74 9.64 -14.51
CA ILE A 149 12.98 8.89 -14.75
C ILE A 149 12.70 7.60 -15.53
N ALA A 150 11.60 6.90 -15.21
CA ALA A 150 11.24 5.67 -15.89
C ALA A 150 10.91 5.90 -17.38
N VAL A 151 10.05 6.88 -17.68
CA VAL A 151 9.65 7.13 -19.09
C VAL A 151 10.78 7.71 -19.92
N THR A 152 11.59 8.60 -19.37
CA THR A 152 12.80 9.13 -20.06
C THR A 152 13.87 8.06 -20.24
N GLY A 153 13.89 7.05 -19.37
CA GLY A 153 14.71 5.84 -19.50
C GLY A 153 14.13 4.79 -20.44
N GLY A 154 13.03 5.08 -21.16
CA GLY A 154 12.41 4.21 -22.14
C GLY A 154 11.58 3.06 -21.57
N LYS A 155 11.12 3.19 -20.31
CA LYS A 155 10.24 2.20 -19.65
C LYS A 155 8.83 2.74 -19.44
N GLN A 156 7.85 1.86 -19.53
CA GLN A 156 6.46 2.17 -19.26
C GLN A 156 6.19 2.19 -17.76
N VAL A 157 5.21 3.00 -17.34
CA VAL A 157 4.81 3.18 -15.94
C VAL A 157 3.34 2.82 -15.77
N ALA A 158 3.04 2.03 -14.76
CA ALA A 158 1.67 1.75 -14.32
C ALA A 158 1.43 2.35 -12.94
N ILE A 159 0.36 3.13 -12.81
CA ILE A 159 -0.05 3.75 -11.55
C ILE A 159 -1.39 3.17 -11.14
N LEU A 160 -1.38 2.41 -10.05
CA LEU A 160 -2.56 1.76 -9.50
C LEU A 160 -3.23 2.64 -8.46
N ALA A 161 -4.52 2.91 -8.63
CA ALA A 161 -5.33 3.63 -7.67
C ALA A 161 -6.45 2.72 -7.12
N PRO A 162 -6.81 2.83 -5.82
CA PRO A 162 -7.81 1.96 -5.20
C PRO A 162 -9.24 2.21 -5.69
N THR A 163 -9.54 3.41 -6.19
CA THR A 163 -10.88 3.78 -6.66
C THR A 163 -10.82 4.45 -8.03
N THR A 164 -11.94 4.38 -8.76
CA THR A 164 -12.06 5.02 -10.07
C THR A 164 -11.92 6.54 -10.00
N LEU A 165 -12.43 7.17 -8.94
CA LEU A 165 -12.31 8.61 -8.75
C LEU A 165 -10.85 9.04 -8.54
N LEU A 166 -10.10 8.30 -7.73
CA LEU A 166 -8.66 8.55 -7.54
C LEU A 166 -7.86 8.29 -8.81
N ALA A 167 -8.23 7.26 -9.60
CA ALA A 167 -7.60 7.01 -10.89
C ALA A 167 -7.78 8.20 -11.84
N GLU A 168 -9.00 8.75 -11.95
CA GLU A 168 -9.29 9.94 -12.74
C GLU A 168 -8.50 11.16 -12.25
N GLN A 169 -8.49 11.42 -10.95
CA GLN A 169 -7.72 12.54 -10.37
C GLN A 169 -6.22 12.41 -10.65
N HIS A 170 -5.67 11.22 -10.51
CA HIS A 170 -4.27 10.96 -10.85
C HIS A 170 -4.02 11.12 -12.35
N TYR A 171 -4.92 10.60 -13.20
CA TYR A 171 -4.80 10.76 -14.65
C TYR A 171 -4.73 12.23 -15.07
N GLN A 172 -5.63 13.07 -14.56
CA GLN A 172 -5.63 14.51 -14.84
C GLN A 172 -4.34 15.19 -14.36
N ASN A 173 -3.97 14.96 -13.10
CA ASN A 173 -2.77 15.54 -12.51
C ASN A 173 -1.49 15.15 -13.29
N ILE A 174 -1.37 13.88 -13.66
CA ILE A 174 -0.22 13.36 -14.40
C ILE A 174 -0.23 13.91 -15.82
N SER A 175 -1.38 13.95 -16.49
CA SER A 175 -1.50 14.51 -17.83
C SER A 175 -1.09 15.98 -17.87
N ASP A 176 -1.51 16.77 -16.89
CA ASP A 176 -1.14 18.18 -16.77
C ASP A 176 0.37 18.34 -16.52
N ARG A 177 0.91 17.52 -15.63
CA ARG A 177 2.32 17.56 -15.23
C ARG A 177 3.27 17.18 -16.35
N PHE A 178 2.87 16.22 -17.18
CA PHE A 178 3.63 15.74 -18.34
C PHE A 178 3.27 16.45 -19.64
N GLY A 179 2.33 17.39 -19.63
CA GLY A 179 1.80 18.03 -20.84
C GLY A 179 2.82 18.75 -21.72
N LYS A 180 3.99 19.12 -21.17
CA LYS A 180 5.10 19.74 -21.92
C LYS A 180 6.14 18.73 -22.43
N TRP A 181 5.96 17.44 -22.10
CA TRP A 181 6.88 16.36 -22.43
C TRP A 181 6.28 15.43 -23.48
N PRO A 182 7.07 14.79 -24.32
CA PRO A 182 6.59 13.84 -25.32
C PRO A 182 6.21 12.49 -24.67
N VAL A 183 5.32 12.54 -23.67
CA VAL A 183 4.89 11.40 -22.86
C VAL A 183 3.39 11.23 -23.02
N LYS A 184 2.96 10.03 -23.44
CA LYS A 184 1.56 9.70 -23.59
C LYS A 184 1.02 9.05 -22.32
N VAL A 185 0.11 9.74 -21.67
CA VAL A 185 -0.62 9.26 -20.49
C VAL A 185 -1.98 8.73 -20.90
N ALA A 186 -2.38 7.58 -20.38
CA ALA A 186 -3.69 6.97 -20.63
C ALA A 186 -4.31 6.45 -19.32
N GLU A 187 -5.61 6.19 -19.35
CA GLU A 187 -6.35 5.67 -18.19
C GLU A 187 -7.15 4.42 -18.55
N ILE A 188 -7.17 3.46 -17.63
CA ILE A 188 -8.06 2.29 -17.69
C ILE A 188 -8.95 2.30 -16.46
N SER A 189 -10.19 2.79 -16.63
CA SER A 189 -11.21 2.83 -15.59
C SER A 189 -12.61 2.68 -16.17
N ARG A 190 -13.62 2.61 -15.29
CA ARG A 190 -15.03 2.58 -15.69
C ARG A 190 -15.51 3.88 -16.34
N PHE A 191 -14.77 4.95 -16.24
CA PHE A 191 -15.11 6.24 -16.87
C PHE A 191 -14.70 6.29 -18.36
N ARG A 192 -13.90 5.33 -18.82
CA ARG A 192 -13.47 5.22 -20.22
C ARG A 192 -14.37 4.27 -21.00
N SER A 193 -14.66 4.65 -22.24
CA SER A 193 -15.39 3.80 -23.16
C SER A 193 -14.60 2.53 -23.52
N SER A 194 -15.28 1.47 -23.91
CA SER A 194 -14.63 0.23 -24.35
C SER A 194 -13.64 0.45 -25.51
N LYS A 195 -13.92 1.42 -26.37
CA LYS A 195 -13.03 1.80 -27.49
C LYS A 195 -11.74 2.43 -26.98
N GLU A 196 -11.82 3.36 -26.00
CA GLU A 196 -10.65 3.99 -25.40
C GLU A 196 -9.81 2.98 -24.63
N VAL A 197 -10.45 2.10 -23.84
CA VAL A 197 -9.76 1.03 -23.13
C VAL A 197 -9.01 0.12 -24.10
N LYS A 198 -9.65 -0.29 -25.21
CA LYS A 198 -9.01 -1.12 -26.22
C LYS A 198 -7.80 -0.42 -26.85
N ALA A 199 -7.95 0.85 -27.23
CA ALA A 199 -6.84 1.65 -27.78
C ALA A 199 -5.68 1.81 -26.77
N THR A 200 -6.00 1.97 -25.49
CA THR A 200 -4.98 2.03 -24.41
C THR A 200 -4.24 0.70 -24.27
N LEU A 201 -4.96 -0.44 -24.30
CA LEU A 201 -4.35 -1.76 -24.23
C LEU A 201 -3.42 -2.04 -25.43
N GLU A 202 -3.85 -1.68 -26.62
CA GLU A 202 -3.03 -1.76 -27.84
C GLU A 202 -1.78 -0.87 -27.73
N GLY A 203 -1.95 0.37 -27.25
CA GLY A 203 -0.86 1.31 -27.05
C GLY A 203 0.14 0.92 -25.96
N LEU A 204 -0.30 0.16 -24.94
CA LEU A 204 0.62 -0.43 -23.95
C LEU A 204 1.43 -1.56 -24.59
N ALA A 205 0.78 -2.42 -25.37
CA ALA A 205 1.44 -3.57 -25.99
C ALA A 205 2.46 -3.17 -27.07
N ASP A 206 2.20 -2.11 -27.82
CA ASP A 206 3.10 -1.59 -28.86
C ASP A 206 4.13 -0.58 -28.33
N GLY A 207 3.92 -0.05 -27.11
CA GLY A 207 4.81 0.92 -26.45
C GLY A 207 4.55 2.37 -26.84
N THR A 208 3.38 2.70 -27.39
CA THR A 208 2.98 4.09 -27.68
C THR A 208 2.35 4.79 -26.49
N VAL A 209 1.92 4.06 -25.46
CA VAL A 209 1.49 4.60 -24.16
C VAL A 209 2.64 4.44 -23.16
N ASP A 210 3.07 5.55 -22.58
CA ASP A 210 4.20 5.59 -21.65
C ASP A 210 3.76 5.42 -20.19
N ILE A 211 2.65 6.07 -19.81
CA ILE A 211 2.10 6.00 -18.45
C ILE A 211 0.64 5.58 -18.52
N VAL A 212 0.27 4.56 -17.77
CA VAL A 212 -1.11 4.16 -17.60
C VAL A 212 -1.54 4.30 -16.14
N VAL A 213 -2.70 4.92 -15.93
CA VAL A 213 -3.34 5.04 -14.62
C VAL A 213 -4.59 4.17 -14.61
N GLY A 214 -4.86 3.48 -13.52
CA GLY A 214 -6.10 2.72 -13.42
C GLY A 214 -6.29 2.04 -12.08
N THR A 215 -7.38 1.30 -11.99
CA THR A 215 -7.72 0.51 -10.80
C THR A 215 -7.17 -0.93 -10.94
N HIS A 216 -7.67 -1.86 -10.13
CA HIS A 216 -7.33 -3.29 -10.21
C HIS A 216 -7.42 -3.88 -11.64
N ALA A 217 -8.12 -3.23 -12.57
CA ALA A 217 -8.15 -3.64 -13.98
C ALA A 217 -6.76 -3.68 -14.62
N LEU A 218 -5.78 -2.91 -14.10
CA LEU A 218 -4.39 -2.94 -14.55
C LEU A 218 -3.67 -4.26 -14.25
N ILE A 219 -4.16 -5.06 -13.31
CA ILE A 219 -3.55 -6.34 -12.89
C ILE A 219 -4.08 -7.51 -13.73
N SER A 220 -5.02 -7.24 -14.64
CA SER A 220 -5.62 -8.30 -15.46
C SER A 220 -4.66 -8.79 -16.56
N ASP A 221 -4.80 -10.07 -16.96
CA ASP A 221 -4.00 -10.70 -18.02
C ASP A 221 -4.15 -10.03 -19.40
N LYS A 222 -5.13 -9.13 -19.55
CA LYS A 222 -5.36 -8.36 -20.78
C LYS A 222 -4.37 -7.20 -20.92
N VAL A 223 -3.78 -6.75 -19.84
CA VAL A 223 -2.81 -5.65 -19.82
C VAL A 223 -1.43 -6.22 -20.08
N LYS A 224 -0.86 -5.87 -21.23
CA LYS A 224 0.49 -6.29 -21.60
C LYS A 224 1.32 -5.05 -21.85
N PHE A 225 2.49 -5.00 -21.27
CA PHE A 225 3.50 -3.98 -21.50
C PHE A 225 4.50 -4.49 -22.56
N LYS A 226 5.09 -3.53 -23.28
CA LYS A 226 6.12 -3.82 -24.29
C LYS A 226 7.41 -4.31 -23.63
#